data_62fdd1543527e12223dd2bd8e99ba8d5
#
_entry.id   62fdd1543527e12223dd2bd8e99ba8d5
#
_cell.length_a   1.000
_cell.length_b   1.000
_cell.length_c   1.000
_cell.angle_alpha   90.00
_cell.angle_beta   90.00
_cell.angle_gamma   90.00
#
_symmetry.space_group_name_H-M   'P 1'
#
loop_
_entity.id
_entity.type
_entity.pdbx_description
1 polymer ?
#
loop_
_entity_poly.entity_id
_entity_poly.type
_entity_poly.pdbx_seq_one_letter_code
_entity_poly.pdbx_strand_id
1 'polypeptide(L)'
;MNYAVKWEWNRHCDQSAGQKVKSGAPISSLSPYCPQLFAELTCSLQIGLQSADPAVAGGVGRTFDREDFRRKVMLLNDSGATFGFDLIYGLPDDTLARFREGLNFALSLYPNHLDIFPLAVLPGTAVGNKAASIGLQHLPEPPYTLQQSPSFPLADMAVARRLGAASDIFYSRGKAVAWFNGVARGLKLQPVELLEHFGDWLLAKQGRQCDEAEFDDAAIWQLQRAFLTQLFTERKLQKLLPAALDCVDYHYAYGVALMAVPPIPPDDEQLLQLDLLKMKLVRASSLTLLPFHYEILDILESGEPDLPWIAKHLKQSGSWAAIYPAHGEVCTESLIRPYYRLLEGLDGKQPSGQVAAKLKVPADDALELLQFALAEGMVTGW
;
A
#
# COMPACT_ATOMS: atom_id res chain seq x y z
N MET A 1 -21.26 -13.61 -10.39
CA MET A 1 -20.51 -12.74 -11.29
C MET A 1 -19.30 -12.26 -10.54
N ASN A 2 -18.15 -12.86 -10.81
CA ASN A 2 -16.88 -12.49 -10.19
C ASN A 2 -16.39 -11.22 -10.89
N TYR A 3 -16.44 -10.10 -10.20
CA TYR A 3 -15.70 -8.92 -10.60
C TYR A 3 -14.25 -9.16 -10.23
N ALA A 4 -13.46 -9.69 -11.17
CA ALA A 4 -12.03 -9.63 -11.10
C ALA A 4 -11.64 -8.15 -11.24
N VAL A 5 -11.32 -7.50 -10.13
CA VAL A 5 -10.69 -6.19 -10.15
C VAL A 5 -9.32 -6.39 -10.76
N LYS A 6 -9.11 -5.93 -11.98
CA LYS A 6 -7.80 -5.91 -12.61
C LYS A 6 -6.94 -4.93 -11.84
N TRP A 7 -6.07 -5.43 -11.00
CA TRP A 7 -5.04 -4.67 -10.30
C TRP A 7 -3.88 -4.38 -11.26
N GLU A 8 -4.13 -3.59 -12.28
CA GLU A 8 -3.05 -2.90 -12.97
C GLU A 8 -2.67 -1.71 -12.08
N TRP A 9 -1.61 -1.84 -11.29
CA TRP A 9 -0.96 -0.71 -10.69
C TRP A 9 -0.49 0.19 -11.82
N ASN A 10 -1.06 1.39 -11.88
CA ASN A 10 -0.90 2.26 -13.02
C ASN A 10 0.54 2.72 -13.22
N ARG A 11 0.90 2.67 -14.46
CA ARG A 11 2.16 2.97 -15.14
C ARG A 11 2.72 4.39 -14.94
N HIS A 12 2.19 5.24 -14.09
CA HIS A 12 2.56 6.65 -14.05
C HIS A 12 2.56 7.23 -12.63
N CYS A 13 3.48 6.76 -11.76
CA CYS A 13 4.02 7.61 -10.72
C CYS A 13 5.28 8.29 -11.27
N ASP A 14 5.08 9.35 -12.02
CA ASP A 14 6.17 10.19 -12.48
C ASP A 14 6.88 10.87 -11.29
N GLN A 15 8.21 11.05 -11.44
CA GLN A 15 9.16 11.58 -10.45
C GLN A 15 8.95 13.06 -10.09
N SER A 16 7.88 13.70 -10.54
CA SER A 16 7.51 15.02 -10.07
C SER A 16 6.73 14.87 -8.76
N ALA A 17 7.26 15.41 -7.67
CA ALA A 17 6.57 15.57 -6.39
C ALA A 17 5.10 15.94 -6.64
N GLY A 18 4.20 14.95 -6.49
CA GLY A 18 2.83 15.03 -6.94
C GLY A 18 2.16 16.26 -6.36
N GLN A 19 1.78 17.20 -7.19
CA GLN A 19 0.85 18.24 -6.79
C GLN A 19 -0.45 17.54 -6.41
N LYS A 20 -0.70 17.42 -5.10
CA LYS A 20 -2.02 17.02 -4.58
C LYS A 20 -3.02 18.05 -5.09
N VAL A 21 -3.75 17.71 -6.14
CA VAL A 21 -4.88 18.54 -6.58
C VAL A 21 -5.98 18.35 -5.54
N LYS A 22 -6.04 19.25 -4.57
CA LYS A 22 -7.18 19.34 -3.66
C LYS A 22 -8.38 19.84 -4.45
N SER A 23 -9.10 18.92 -5.10
CA SER A 23 -10.40 19.28 -5.65
C SER A 23 -11.38 19.32 -4.48
N GLY A 24 -11.79 20.51 -4.07
CA GLY A 24 -12.91 20.72 -3.14
C GLY A 24 -14.27 20.37 -3.75
N ALA A 25 -14.31 19.82 -4.95
CA ALA A 25 -15.53 19.42 -5.61
C ALA A 25 -16.07 18.13 -4.97
N PRO A 26 -17.36 18.10 -4.60
CA PRO A 26 -17.97 16.87 -4.10
C PRO A 26 -17.97 15.82 -5.22
N ILE A 27 -17.70 14.55 -4.86
CA ILE A 27 -17.70 13.42 -5.80
C ILE A 27 -19.03 13.30 -6.56
N SER A 28 -20.11 13.93 -6.04
CA SER A 28 -21.41 14.03 -6.69
C SER A 28 -21.40 14.72 -8.07
N SER A 29 -20.34 15.51 -8.37
CA SER A 29 -20.20 16.21 -9.66
C SER A 29 -19.31 15.49 -10.67
N LEU A 30 -18.77 14.29 -10.36
CA LEU A 30 -17.96 13.53 -11.31
C LEU A 30 -18.82 13.03 -12.48
N SER A 31 -18.49 13.51 -13.68
CA SER A 31 -18.98 12.96 -14.93
C SER A 31 -18.35 11.56 -15.15
N PRO A 32 -19.05 10.62 -15.83
CA PRO A 32 -18.49 9.31 -16.18
C PRO A 32 -17.17 9.34 -16.97
N TYR A 33 -16.84 10.47 -17.59
CA TYR A 33 -15.59 10.65 -18.36
C TYR A 33 -14.41 11.19 -17.53
N CYS A 34 -14.65 11.72 -16.32
CA CYS A 34 -13.58 12.27 -15.49
C CYS A 34 -12.57 11.23 -14.97
N PRO A 35 -12.98 9.99 -14.62
CA PRO A 35 -12.04 9.00 -14.09
C PRO A 35 -10.85 8.68 -15.01
N GLN A 36 -11.10 8.52 -16.33
CA GLN A 36 -10.06 8.25 -17.32
C GLN A 36 -9.06 9.41 -17.42
N LEU A 37 -9.55 10.66 -17.39
CA LEU A 37 -8.68 11.84 -17.40
C LEU A 37 -7.78 11.90 -16.15
N PHE A 38 -8.28 11.50 -14.98
CA PHE A 38 -7.46 11.46 -13.77
C PHE A 38 -6.39 10.39 -13.82
N ALA A 39 -6.68 9.23 -14.41
CA ALA A 39 -5.68 8.20 -14.64
C ALA A 39 -4.58 8.67 -15.60
N GLU A 40 -4.95 9.36 -16.69
CA GLU A 40 -4.01 9.92 -17.67
C GLU A 40 -3.14 11.06 -17.11
N LEU A 41 -3.69 11.87 -16.18
CA LEU A 41 -3.00 13.01 -15.59
C LEU A 41 -2.00 12.65 -14.47
N THR A 42 -1.84 11.37 -14.15
CA THR A 42 -0.92 10.89 -13.11
C THR A 42 -1.05 11.61 -11.75
N CYS A 43 -2.26 12.03 -11.42
CA CYS A 43 -2.53 12.75 -10.18
C CYS A 43 -3.20 11.83 -9.15
N SER A 44 -2.88 12.06 -7.87
CA SER A 44 -3.61 11.45 -6.75
C SER A 44 -4.78 12.34 -6.35
N LEU A 45 -5.99 11.75 -6.33
CA LEU A 45 -7.20 12.45 -5.92
C LEU A 45 -7.40 12.33 -4.40
N GLN A 46 -7.63 13.46 -3.74
CA GLN A 46 -8.05 13.48 -2.34
C GLN A 46 -9.53 13.79 -2.25
N ILE A 47 -10.30 12.84 -1.71
CA ILE A 47 -11.75 12.90 -1.65
C ILE A 47 -12.21 13.03 -0.21
N GLY A 48 -12.88 14.14 0.10
CA GLY A 48 -13.43 14.36 1.43
C GLY A 48 -14.67 13.51 1.68
N LEU A 49 -14.52 12.32 2.23
CA LEU A 49 -15.63 11.49 2.71
C LEU A 49 -16.18 12.03 4.03
N GLN A 50 -15.31 12.44 4.93
CA GLN A 50 -15.55 12.99 6.29
C GLN A 50 -16.20 11.96 7.22
N SER A 51 -17.43 11.52 6.91
CA SER A 51 -18.16 10.44 7.57
C SER A 51 -18.99 9.67 6.55
N ALA A 52 -19.07 8.37 6.70
CA ALA A 52 -19.94 7.50 5.92
C ALA A 52 -21.34 7.29 6.56
N ASP A 53 -21.64 8.00 7.63
CA ASP A 53 -22.96 8.03 8.24
C ASP A 53 -23.75 9.26 7.72
N PRO A 54 -24.90 9.08 7.05
CA PRO A 54 -25.68 10.17 6.48
C PRO A 54 -26.17 11.19 7.51
N ALA A 55 -26.47 10.76 8.76
CA ALA A 55 -26.95 11.65 9.81
C ALA A 55 -25.79 12.54 10.31
N VAL A 56 -24.61 11.95 10.53
CA VAL A 56 -23.40 12.69 10.95
C VAL A 56 -22.98 13.67 9.84
N ALA A 57 -22.96 13.23 8.57
CA ALA A 57 -22.67 14.10 7.43
C ALA A 57 -23.67 15.26 7.32
N GLY A 58 -24.97 14.97 7.53
CA GLY A 58 -26.04 15.97 7.55
C GLY A 58 -25.86 17.03 8.66
N GLY A 59 -25.35 16.62 9.82
CA GLY A 59 -25.04 17.51 10.95
C GLY A 59 -24.00 18.59 10.64
N VAL A 60 -23.14 18.36 9.65
CA VAL A 60 -22.13 19.32 9.13
C VAL A 60 -22.50 19.90 7.76
N GLY A 61 -23.77 19.79 7.35
CA GLY A 61 -24.28 20.39 6.12
C GLY A 61 -23.92 19.66 4.84
N ARG A 62 -23.59 18.35 4.92
CA ARG A 62 -23.28 17.50 3.76
C ARG A 62 -24.39 16.52 3.52
N THR A 63 -24.72 16.29 2.24
CA THR A 63 -25.54 15.16 1.83
C THR A 63 -24.63 14.00 1.46
N PHE A 64 -24.94 12.80 1.98
CA PHE A 64 -24.18 11.59 1.70
C PHE A 64 -25.14 10.45 1.34
N ASP A 65 -24.94 9.87 0.16
CA ASP A 65 -25.58 8.65 -0.28
C ASP A 65 -24.50 7.58 -0.47
N ARG A 66 -24.58 6.52 0.33
CA ARG A 66 -23.55 5.47 0.39
C ARG A 66 -23.43 4.70 -0.93
N GLU A 67 -24.54 4.40 -1.58
CA GLU A 67 -24.53 3.63 -2.82
C GLU A 67 -24.10 4.47 -4.03
N ASP A 68 -24.51 5.74 -4.08
CA ASP A 68 -24.04 6.67 -5.11
C ASP A 68 -22.53 6.92 -4.98
N PHE A 69 -22.04 7.10 -3.74
CA PHE A 69 -20.61 7.27 -3.47
C PHE A 69 -19.82 6.02 -3.88
N ARG A 70 -20.27 4.83 -3.47
CA ARG A 70 -19.65 3.56 -3.86
C ARG A 70 -19.56 3.42 -5.37
N ARG A 71 -20.67 3.63 -6.08
CA ARG A 71 -20.72 3.53 -7.55
C ARG A 71 -19.69 4.44 -8.22
N LYS A 72 -19.54 5.68 -7.75
CA LYS A 72 -18.60 6.66 -8.31
C LYS A 72 -17.16 6.32 -8.02
N VAL A 73 -16.87 5.84 -6.81
CA VAL A 73 -15.53 5.38 -6.45
C VAL A 73 -15.12 4.15 -7.25
N MET A 74 -16.05 3.22 -7.52
CA MET A 74 -15.74 2.07 -8.38
C MET A 74 -15.33 2.47 -9.80
N LEU A 75 -15.88 3.57 -10.35
CA LEU A 75 -15.41 4.11 -11.62
C LEU A 75 -13.95 4.61 -11.56
N LEU A 76 -13.51 5.14 -10.42
CA LEU A 76 -12.11 5.52 -10.22
C LEU A 76 -11.21 4.28 -10.15
N ASN A 77 -11.63 3.25 -9.41
CA ASN A 77 -10.90 1.98 -9.37
C ASN A 77 -10.77 1.35 -10.77
N ASP A 78 -11.87 1.30 -11.53
CA ASP A 78 -11.89 0.72 -12.87
C ASP A 78 -11.01 1.49 -13.88
N SER A 79 -10.82 2.79 -13.66
CA SER A 79 -9.92 3.62 -14.48
C SER A 79 -8.45 3.51 -14.06
N GLY A 80 -8.16 2.91 -12.92
CA GLY A 80 -6.83 2.86 -12.34
C GLY A 80 -6.35 4.19 -11.73
N ALA A 81 -7.23 5.16 -11.50
CA ALA A 81 -6.86 6.42 -10.86
C ALA A 81 -6.45 6.21 -9.40
N THR A 82 -5.36 6.83 -8.98
CA THR A 82 -4.93 6.85 -7.58
C THR A 82 -5.80 7.80 -6.77
N PHE A 83 -6.38 7.35 -5.67
CA PHE A 83 -7.19 8.20 -4.81
C PHE A 83 -7.08 7.84 -3.32
N GLY A 84 -7.45 8.79 -2.47
CA GLY A 84 -7.54 8.62 -1.03
C GLY A 84 -8.77 9.32 -0.46
N PHE A 85 -9.07 9.01 0.81
CA PHE A 85 -10.19 9.62 1.53
C PHE A 85 -9.72 10.38 2.74
N ASP A 86 -10.35 11.57 2.96
CA ASP A 86 -10.31 12.25 4.26
C ASP A 86 -11.49 11.76 5.11
N LEU A 87 -11.19 11.30 6.32
CA LEU A 87 -12.14 10.95 7.36
C LEU A 87 -11.94 11.86 8.59
N ILE A 88 -13.04 12.24 9.24
CA ILE A 88 -12.98 13.05 10.45
C ILE A 88 -13.73 12.30 11.56
N TYR A 89 -13.07 12.08 12.70
CA TYR A 89 -13.73 11.54 13.89
C TYR A 89 -14.07 12.67 14.88
N GLY A 90 -15.13 12.43 15.67
CA GLY A 90 -15.63 13.38 16.66
C GLY A 90 -16.48 14.49 16.06
N LEU A 91 -17.06 14.31 14.87
CA LEU A 91 -18.07 15.21 14.32
C LEU A 91 -19.27 15.31 15.29
N PRO A 92 -20.08 16.40 15.25
CA PRO A 92 -21.29 16.50 16.05
C PRO A 92 -22.18 15.25 15.87
N ASP A 93 -22.67 14.69 16.98
CA ASP A 93 -23.49 13.48 17.05
C ASP A 93 -22.82 12.19 16.52
N ASP A 94 -21.53 12.25 16.17
CA ASP A 94 -20.74 11.05 15.84
C ASP A 94 -20.43 10.22 17.10
N THR A 95 -20.14 8.94 16.90
CA THR A 95 -19.73 8.01 17.94
C THR A 95 -18.59 7.14 17.42
N LEU A 96 -17.77 6.56 18.32
CA LEU A 96 -16.73 5.63 17.93
C LEU A 96 -17.28 4.46 17.08
N ALA A 97 -18.47 3.96 17.38
CA ALA A 97 -19.11 2.90 16.60
C ALA A 97 -19.40 3.34 15.16
N ARG A 98 -19.96 4.53 14.95
CA ARG A 98 -20.22 5.08 13.61
C ARG A 98 -18.93 5.38 12.84
N PHE A 99 -17.93 5.92 13.53
CA PHE A 99 -16.61 6.13 12.95
C PHE A 99 -15.96 4.81 12.47
N ARG A 100 -16.03 3.72 13.27
CA ARG A 100 -15.56 2.38 12.89
C ARG A 100 -16.29 1.83 11.66
N GLU A 101 -17.60 1.98 11.61
CA GLU A 101 -18.42 1.63 10.44
C GLU A 101 -18.01 2.45 9.19
N GLY A 102 -17.75 3.75 9.38
CA GLY A 102 -17.26 4.63 8.33
C GLY A 102 -15.89 4.20 7.79
N LEU A 103 -14.99 3.78 8.67
CA LEU A 103 -13.67 3.28 8.30
C LEU A 103 -13.76 1.93 7.57
N ASN A 104 -14.63 1.01 8.02
CA ASN A 104 -14.92 -0.23 7.28
C ASN A 104 -15.43 0.06 5.87
N PHE A 105 -16.35 1.02 5.75
CA PHE A 105 -16.87 1.43 4.44
C PHE A 105 -15.76 2.00 3.55
N ALA A 106 -14.95 2.91 4.07
CA ALA A 106 -13.84 3.50 3.32
C ALA A 106 -12.86 2.43 2.82
N LEU A 107 -12.41 1.52 3.70
CA LEU A 107 -11.49 0.43 3.35
C LEU A 107 -12.08 -0.55 2.34
N SER A 108 -13.41 -0.77 2.34
CA SER A 108 -14.10 -1.62 1.36
C SER A 108 -14.10 -1.04 -0.06
N LEU A 109 -13.69 0.20 -0.23
CA LEU A 109 -13.60 0.91 -1.52
C LEU A 109 -12.17 0.97 -2.07
N TYR A 110 -11.21 0.32 -1.39
CA TYR A 110 -9.82 0.18 -1.81
C TYR A 110 -9.09 1.52 -2.10
N PRO A 111 -9.18 2.53 -1.21
CA PRO A 111 -8.41 3.76 -1.40
C PRO A 111 -6.91 3.47 -1.28
N ASN A 112 -6.08 4.18 -2.05
CA ASN A 112 -4.62 4.04 -1.94
C ASN A 112 -4.09 4.58 -0.61
N HIS A 113 -4.78 5.58 -0.03
CA HIS A 113 -4.46 6.13 1.28
C HIS A 113 -5.70 6.66 2.01
N LEU A 114 -5.59 6.75 3.32
CA LEU A 114 -6.61 7.30 4.22
C LEU A 114 -5.96 8.35 5.10
N ASP A 115 -6.49 9.58 5.06
CA ASP A 115 -6.13 10.64 5.97
C ASP A 115 -7.23 10.76 7.04
N ILE A 116 -6.91 10.50 8.29
CA ILE A 116 -7.86 10.45 9.41
C ILE A 116 -7.53 11.53 10.43
N PHE A 117 -8.44 12.47 10.61
CA PHE A 117 -8.22 13.63 11.45
C PHE A 117 -9.24 13.74 12.60
N PRO A 118 -8.85 14.25 13.77
CA PRO A 118 -9.80 14.75 14.74
C PRO A 118 -10.53 15.99 14.19
N LEU A 119 -11.78 16.19 14.59
CA LEU A 119 -12.50 17.43 14.27
C LEU A 119 -11.71 18.66 14.75
N ALA A 120 -11.47 19.61 13.85
CA ALA A 120 -11.00 20.95 14.19
C ALA A 120 -12.19 21.91 14.33
N VAL A 121 -12.40 22.46 15.53
CA VAL A 121 -13.53 23.37 15.85
C VAL A 121 -13.12 24.78 15.51
N LEU A 122 -13.15 25.15 14.24
CA LEU A 122 -12.63 26.40 13.73
C LEU A 122 -13.56 27.59 14.10
N PRO A 123 -13.02 28.73 14.62
CA PRO A 123 -13.78 29.93 14.83
C PRO A 123 -14.48 30.42 13.57
N GLY A 124 -15.69 30.94 13.73
CA GLY A 124 -16.51 31.49 12.63
C GLY A 124 -17.23 30.43 11.77
N THR A 125 -16.94 29.14 11.94
CA THR A 125 -17.71 28.08 11.27
C THR A 125 -19.03 27.79 11.97
N ALA A 126 -19.98 27.18 11.26
CA ALA A 126 -21.27 26.78 11.85
C ALA A 126 -21.12 25.87 13.08
N VAL A 127 -20.14 24.94 13.03
CA VAL A 127 -19.80 24.05 14.15
C VAL A 127 -19.15 24.85 15.28
N GLY A 128 -18.17 25.73 15.00
CA GLY A 128 -17.50 26.56 15.98
C GLY A 128 -18.45 27.48 16.75
N ASN A 129 -19.39 28.10 16.03
CA ASN A 129 -20.38 29.00 16.64
C ASN A 129 -21.37 28.27 17.58
N LYS A 130 -21.58 26.96 17.40
CA LYS A 130 -22.46 26.12 18.22
C LYS A 130 -21.70 25.28 19.25
N ALA A 131 -20.38 25.28 19.22
CA ALA A 131 -19.55 24.34 19.98
C ALA A 131 -19.92 24.26 21.47
N ALA A 132 -20.04 25.43 22.14
CA ALA A 132 -20.40 25.46 23.55
C ALA A 132 -21.81 24.91 23.80
N SER A 133 -22.79 25.22 22.93
CA SER A 133 -24.19 24.81 23.10
C SER A 133 -24.39 23.29 22.88
N ILE A 134 -23.53 22.63 22.09
CA ILE A 134 -23.57 21.19 21.85
C ILE A 134 -22.48 20.43 22.64
N GLY A 135 -21.80 21.10 23.57
CA GLY A 135 -20.90 20.50 24.53
C GLY A 135 -19.56 20.00 23.91
N LEU A 136 -19.09 20.62 22.82
CA LEU A 136 -17.76 20.29 22.26
C LEU A 136 -16.67 20.93 23.13
N GLN A 137 -15.75 20.11 23.63
CA GLN A 137 -14.54 20.57 24.33
C GLN A 137 -13.37 20.47 23.38
N HIS A 138 -12.74 21.56 23.04
CA HIS A 138 -11.64 21.64 22.09
C HIS A 138 -10.52 22.56 22.57
N LEU A 139 -9.36 22.50 21.94
CA LEU A 139 -8.26 23.42 22.18
C LEU A 139 -8.71 24.84 21.82
N PRO A 140 -8.43 25.84 22.66
CA PRO A 140 -8.83 27.23 22.41
C PRO A 140 -7.98 27.92 21.33
N GLU A 141 -6.81 27.33 21.00
CA GLU A 141 -5.83 27.82 20.04
C GLU A 141 -5.61 26.80 18.91
N PRO A 142 -5.03 27.22 17.76
CA PRO A 142 -4.68 26.30 16.70
C PRO A 142 -3.88 25.11 17.21
N PRO A 143 -4.22 23.92 16.74
CA PRO A 143 -5.13 23.55 15.63
C PRO A 143 -6.62 23.40 16.01
N TYR A 144 -7.10 23.91 17.13
CA TYR A 144 -8.49 23.87 17.60
C TYR A 144 -9.09 22.45 17.69
N THR A 145 -8.26 21.48 17.95
CA THR A 145 -8.62 20.06 17.94
C THR A 145 -9.64 19.73 19.02
N LEU A 146 -10.70 19.01 18.64
CA LEU A 146 -11.67 18.44 19.58
C LEU A 146 -10.95 17.51 20.56
N GLN A 147 -11.22 17.67 21.85
CA GLN A 147 -10.74 16.80 22.91
C GLN A 147 -11.79 15.76 23.31
N GLN A 148 -13.04 16.15 23.37
CA GLN A 148 -14.20 15.27 23.58
C GLN A 148 -15.52 15.97 23.25
N SER A 149 -16.57 15.18 23.11
CA SER A 149 -17.96 15.64 23.04
C SER A 149 -18.87 14.70 23.86
N PRO A 150 -20.16 15.05 24.07
CA PRO A 150 -21.10 14.14 24.74
C PRO A 150 -21.24 12.78 24.06
N SER A 151 -21.15 12.69 22.73
CA SER A 151 -21.26 11.46 21.95
C SER A 151 -19.91 10.80 21.63
N PHE A 152 -18.79 11.52 21.86
CA PHE A 152 -17.44 11.04 21.57
C PHE A 152 -16.49 11.40 22.73
N PRO A 153 -16.56 10.64 23.85
CA PRO A 153 -15.78 10.94 25.06
C PRO A 153 -14.27 10.75 24.86
N LEU A 154 -13.47 11.25 25.80
CA LEU A 154 -12.01 11.25 25.75
C LEU A 154 -11.41 9.85 25.49
N ALA A 155 -12.01 8.81 26.08
CA ALA A 155 -11.57 7.42 25.86
C ALA A 155 -11.74 7.00 24.40
N ASP A 156 -12.89 7.36 23.78
CA ASP A 156 -13.17 7.06 22.37
C ASP A 156 -12.28 7.88 21.43
N MET A 157 -11.98 9.14 21.79
CA MET A 157 -11.00 9.97 21.07
C MET A 157 -9.60 9.31 21.05
N ALA A 158 -9.18 8.71 22.15
CA ALA A 158 -7.90 7.98 22.21
C ALA A 158 -7.88 6.74 21.32
N VAL A 159 -8.99 5.99 21.25
CA VAL A 159 -9.14 4.84 20.35
C VAL A 159 -9.13 5.29 18.89
N ALA A 160 -9.89 6.31 18.53
CA ALA A 160 -9.94 6.83 17.16
C ALA A 160 -8.58 7.38 16.70
N ARG A 161 -7.83 8.05 17.57
CA ARG A 161 -6.46 8.50 17.28
C ARG A 161 -5.54 7.31 17.00
N ARG A 162 -5.62 6.25 17.80
CA ARG A 162 -4.83 5.03 17.57
C ARG A 162 -5.19 4.33 16.27
N LEU A 163 -6.48 4.30 15.91
CA LEU A 163 -6.93 3.79 14.61
C LEU A 163 -6.41 4.64 13.45
N GLY A 164 -6.38 5.96 13.59
CA GLY A 164 -5.81 6.85 12.58
C GLY A 164 -4.33 6.54 12.34
N ALA A 165 -3.52 6.47 13.40
CA ALA A 165 -2.10 6.11 13.29
C ALA A 165 -1.90 4.69 12.74
N ALA A 166 -2.72 3.72 13.16
CA ALA A 166 -2.67 2.36 12.64
C ALA A 166 -3.02 2.31 11.14
N SER A 167 -4.01 3.09 10.70
CA SER A 167 -4.38 3.20 9.29
C SER A 167 -3.26 3.82 8.45
N ASP A 168 -2.63 4.88 8.93
CA ASP A 168 -1.52 5.49 8.21
C ASP A 168 -0.33 4.54 8.11
N ILE A 169 0.16 4.00 9.24
CA ILE A 169 1.35 3.14 9.29
C ILE A 169 1.12 1.82 8.54
N PHE A 170 0.04 1.10 8.87
CA PHE A 170 -0.15 -0.27 8.38
C PHE A 170 -0.75 -0.33 6.97
N TYR A 171 -1.70 0.56 6.67
CA TYR A 171 -2.44 0.55 5.41
C TYR A 171 -1.84 1.50 4.37
N SER A 172 -1.82 2.82 4.62
CA SER A 172 -1.42 3.83 3.64
C SER A 172 0.07 3.73 3.31
N ARG A 173 0.94 3.96 4.29
CA ARG A 173 2.39 3.86 4.13
C ARG A 173 2.88 2.42 4.01
N GLY A 174 2.14 1.48 4.59
CA GLY A 174 2.37 0.05 4.45
C GLY A 174 2.02 -0.52 3.07
N LYS A 175 1.53 0.32 2.14
CA LYS A 175 1.19 -0.07 0.75
C LYS A 175 0.25 -1.29 0.70
N ALA A 176 -0.75 -1.31 1.61
CA ALA A 176 -1.54 -2.49 1.86
C ALA A 176 -2.81 -2.62 1.00
N VAL A 177 -3.14 -1.60 0.19
CA VAL A 177 -4.39 -1.52 -0.58
C VAL A 177 -4.74 -2.81 -1.32
N ALA A 178 -3.76 -3.44 -1.96
CA ALA A 178 -3.98 -4.62 -2.79
C ALA A 178 -4.23 -5.92 -2.00
N TRP A 179 -3.80 -6.01 -0.76
CA TRP A 179 -3.86 -7.26 0.02
C TRP A 179 -4.60 -7.16 1.36
N PHE A 180 -4.83 -5.96 1.86
CA PHE A 180 -5.36 -5.72 3.21
C PHE A 180 -6.70 -6.42 3.45
N ASN A 181 -7.67 -6.22 2.56
CA ASN A 181 -8.99 -6.81 2.68
C ASN A 181 -8.95 -8.34 2.54
N GLY A 182 -8.09 -8.87 1.67
CA GLY A 182 -7.86 -10.31 1.53
C GLY A 182 -7.29 -10.94 2.82
N VAL A 183 -6.34 -10.28 3.44
CA VAL A 183 -5.77 -10.71 4.74
C VAL A 183 -6.81 -10.61 5.86
N ALA A 184 -7.57 -9.52 5.94
CA ALA A 184 -8.64 -9.38 6.94
C ALA A 184 -9.69 -10.51 6.82
N ARG A 185 -10.14 -10.82 5.59
CA ARG A 185 -11.05 -11.95 5.31
C ARG A 185 -10.43 -13.29 5.72
N GLY A 186 -9.16 -13.52 5.38
CA GLY A 186 -8.44 -14.74 5.77
C GLY A 186 -8.38 -14.94 7.29
N LEU A 187 -8.26 -13.85 8.05
CA LEU A 187 -8.29 -13.81 9.51
C LEU A 187 -9.71 -13.83 10.09
N LYS A 188 -10.75 -13.73 9.25
CA LYS A 188 -12.17 -13.59 9.65
C LYS A 188 -12.39 -12.34 10.52
N LEU A 189 -11.79 -11.24 10.12
CA LEU A 189 -11.88 -9.92 10.76
C LEU A 189 -12.55 -8.94 9.82
N GLN A 190 -13.24 -7.95 10.40
CA GLN A 190 -13.56 -6.73 9.68
C GLN A 190 -12.26 -5.91 9.46
N PRO A 191 -12.16 -5.11 8.39
CA PRO A 191 -11.00 -4.27 8.13
C PRO A 191 -10.57 -3.42 9.34
N VAL A 192 -11.53 -2.76 10.03
CA VAL A 192 -11.25 -1.94 11.21
C VAL A 192 -10.69 -2.76 12.37
N GLU A 193 -11.16 -4.00 12.57
CA GLU A 193 -10.67 -4.87 13.63
C GLU A 193 -9.20 -5.26 13.41
N LEU A 194 -8.78 -5.46 12.15
CA LEU A 194 -7.37 -5.72 11.82
C LEU A 194 -6.49 -4.52 12.18
N LEU A 195 -6.96 -3.29 11.92
CA LEU A 195 -6.25 -2.06 12.32
C LEU A 195 -6.23 -1.89 13.84
N GLU A 196 -7.31 -2.21 14.54
CA GLU A 196 -7.35 -2.16 16.02
C GLU A 196 -6.34 -3.13 16.62
N HIS A 197 -6.32 -4.38 16.15
CA HIS A 197 -5.33 -5.36 16.58
C HIS A 197 -3.90 -4.89 16.33
N PHE A 198 -3.63 -4.26 15.17
CA PHE A 198 -2.31 -3.69 14.88
C PHE A 198 -1.98 -2.53 15.81
N GLY A 199 -2.90 -1.59 16.00
CA GLY A 199 -2.70 -0.43 16.88
C GLY A 199 -2.45 -0.83 18.34
N ASP A 200 -3.20 -1.81 18.85
CA ASP A 200 -3.03 -2.34 20.20
C ASP A 200 -1.70 -3.11 20.35
N TRP A 201 -1.35 -3.92 19.34
CA TRP A 201 -0.07 -4.62 19.29
C TRP A 201 1.11 -3.65 19.25
N LEU A 202 1.04 -2.60 18.44
CA LEU A 202 2.09 -1.58 18.34
C LEU A 202 2.25 -0.81 19.65
N LEU A 203 1.13 -0.41 20.27
CA LEU A 203 1.12 0.23 21.59
C LEU A 203 1.77 -0.65 22.66
N ALA A 204 1.42 -1.93 22.71
CA ALA A 204 1.99 -2.88 23.66
C ALA A 204 3.50 -3.10 23.42
N LYS A 205 3.92 -3.16 22.14
CA LYS A 205 5.32 -3.35 21.75
C LYS A 205 6.20 -2.14 22.07
N GLN A 206 5.69 -0.93 21.88
CA GLN A 206 6.44 0.31 22.06
C GLN A 206 6.28 0.93 23.47
N GLY A 207 5.29 0.47 24.25
CA GLY A 207 4.95 1.02 25.57
C GLY A 207 4.32 2.40 25.53
N ARG A 208 4.06 2.96 24.35
CA ARG A 208 3.45 4.28 24.10
C ARG A 208 2.77 4.32 22.73
N GLN A 209 1.90 5.28 22.55
CA GLN A 209 1.40 5.57 21.20
C GLN A 209 2.53 6.15 20.35
N CYS A 210 2.65 5.63 19.13
CA CYS A 210 3.63 6.10 18.15
C CYS A 210 3.00 7.14 17.23
N ASP A 211 3.85 8.05 16.77
CA ASP A 211 3.56 8.92 15.65
C ASP A 211 3.90 8.18 14.34
N GLU A 212 3.13 8.43 13.31
CA GLU A 212 3.36 7.86 11.98
C GLU A 212 4.73 8.19 11.41
N ALA A 213 5.25 9.38 11.69
CA ALA A 213 6.55 9.85 11.19
C ALA A 213 7.76 9.11 11.79
N GLU A 214 7.57 8.30 12.85
CA GLU A 214 8.67 7.60 13.54
C GLU A 214 9.26 6.42 12.75
N PHE A 215 8.57 5.94 11.73
CA PHE A 215 8.97 4.75 10.98
C PHE A 215 9.25 5.09 9.50
N ASP A 216 10.33 4.57 8.97
CA ASP A 216 10.56 4.51 7.53
C ASP A 216 9.85 3.30 6.89
N ASP A 217 9.83 3.23 5.56
CA ASP A 217 9.15 2.17 4.83
C ASP A 217 9.68 0.76 5.17
N ALA A 218 10.99 0.63 5.41
CA ALA A 218 11.60 -0.63 5.76
C ALA A 218 11.18 -1.09 7.17
N ALA A 219 11.11 -0.15 8.13
CA ALA A 219 10.61 -0.43 9.47
C ALA A 219 9.12 -0.82 9.44
N ILE A 220 8.29 -0.13 8.66
CA ILE A 220 6.87 -0.46 8.48
C ILE A 220 6.69 -1.88 7.92
N TRP A 221 7.46 -2.23 6.90
CA TRP A 221 7.44 -3.58 6.33
C TRP A 221 7.76 -4.64 7.39
N GLN A 222 8.79 -4.43 8.22
CA GLN A 222 9.12 -5.35 9.31
C GLN A 222 8.03 -5.42 10.38
N LEU A 223 7.38 -4.29 10.71
CA LEU A 223 6.25 -4.25 11.63
C LEU A 223 5.05 -5.06 11.10
N GLN A 224 4.71 -4.91 9.82
CA GLN A 224 3.64 -5.68 9.18
C GLN A 224 3.91 -7.19 9.27
N ARG A 225 5.13 -7.63 8.91
CA ARG A 225 5.53 -9.03 8.98
C ARG A 225 5.46 -9.59 10.41
N ALA A 226 6.01 -8.86 11.37
CA ALA A 226 6.04 -9.28 12.77
C ALA A 226 4.63 -9.38 13.36
N PHE A 227 3.79 -8.38 13.13
CA PHE A 227 2.41 -8.36 13.59
C PHE A 227 1.59 -9.51 12.98
N LEU A 228 1.63 -9.68 11.65
CA LEU A 228 0.89 -10.75 10.99
C LEU A 228 1.36 -12.12 11.45
N THR A 229 2.66 -12.33 11.61
CA THR A 229 3.20 -13.60 12.14
C THR A 229 2.63 -13.93 13.52
N GLN A 230 2.59 -12.95 14.40
CA GLN A 230 1.99 -13.13 15.73
C GLN A 230 0.49 -13.39 15.65
N LEU A 231 -0.25 -12.55 14.91
CA LEU A 231 -1.72 -12.62 14.84
C LEU A 231 -2.20 -13.94 14.22
N PHE A 232 -1.58 -14.39 13.11
CA PHE A 232 -1.91 -15.69 12.51
C PHE A 232 -1.58 -16.87 13.44
N THR A 233 -0.54 -16.74 14.25
CA THR A 233 -0.16 -17.76 15.24
C THR A 233 -1.17 -17.82 16.37
N GLU A 234 -1.53 -16.70 16.96
CA GLU A 234 -2.53 -16.60 18.05
C GLU A 234 -3.90 -17.13 17.62
N ARG A 235 -4.29 -16.86 16.35
CA ARG A 235 -5.54 -17.33 15.77
C ARG A 235 -5.50 -18.77 15.25
N LYS A 236 -4.36 -19.45 15.34
CA LYS A 236 -4.14 -20.82 14.84
C LYS A 236 -4.40 -20.96 13.33
N LEU A 237 -4.01 -19.94 12.57
CA LEU A 237 -4.17 -19.85 11.12
C LEU A 237 -2.82 -19.85 10.38
N GLN A 238 -1.78 -20.48 10.96
CA GLN A 238 -0.39 -20.47 10.44
C GLN A 238 -0.29 -20.99 9.00
N LYS A 239 -1.24 -21.82 8.56
CA LYS A 239 -1.28 -22.31 7.16
C LYS A 239 -1.50 -21.21 6.13
N LEU A 240 -2.13 -20.11 6.51
CA LEU A 240 -2.41 -18.95 5.65
C LEU A 240 -1.28 -17.91 5.69
N LEU A 241 -0.44 -17.94 6.71
CA LEU A 241 0.61 -16.96 6.93
C LEU A 241 1.60 -16.83 5.74
N PRO A 242 2.09 -17.93 5.12
CA PRO A 242 3.00 -17.81 3.98
C PRO A 242 2.44 -16.94 2.85
N ALA A 243 1.18 -17.15 2.46
CA ALA A 243 0.53 -16.33 1.43
C ALA A 243 0.39 -14.86 1.83
N ALA A 244 0.05 -14.60 3.10
CA ALA A 244 -0.04 -13.23 3.62
C ALA A 244 1.33 -12.53 3.58
N LEU A 245 2.41 -13.22 3.97
CA LEU A 245 3.77 -12.67 3.92
C LEU A 245 4.24 -12.43 2.50
N ASP A 246 3.95 -13.33 1.56
CA ASP A 246 4.29 -13.14 0.15
C ASP A 246 3.63 -11.87 -0.42
N CYS A 247 2.37 -11.61 -0.09
CA CYS A 247 1.69 -10.38 -0.49
C CYS A 247 2.37 -9.13 0.11
N VAL A 248 2.69 -9.15 1.40
CA VAL A 248 3.37 -8.02 2.07
C VAL A 248 4.73 -7.75 1.45
N ASP A 249 5.53 -8.80 1.26
CA ASP A 249 6.89 -8.69 0.73
C ASP A 249 6.91 -8.18 -0.70
N TYR A 250 6.00 -8.71 -1.52
CA TYR A 250 5.85 -8.26 -2.90
C TYR A 250 5.49 -6.78 -2.99
N HIS A 251 4.44 -6.33 -2.27
CA HIS A 251 3.99 -4.94 -2.37
C HIS A 251 4.97 -3.94 -1.75
N TYR A 252 5.74 -4.36 -0.76
CA TYR A 252 6.88 -3.57 -0.27
C TYR A 252 7.93 -3.40 -1.38
N ALA A 253 8.40 -4.50 -1.98
CA ALA A 253 9.41 -4.47 -3.04
C ALA A 253 8.92 -3.71 -4.28
N TYR A 254 7.66 -3.91 -4.66
CA TYR A 254 7.01 -3.16 -5.74
C TYR A 254 7.04 -1.66 -5.48
N GLY A 255 6.67 -1.22 -4.26
CA GLY A 255 6.71 0.19 -3.89
C GLY A 255 8.14 0.76 -3.86
N VAL A 256 9.14 -0.02 -3.47
CA VAL A 256 10.57 0.38 -3.55
C VAL A 256 10.99 0.56 -5.01
N ALA A 257 10.66 -0.39 -5.88
CA ALA A 257 10.98 -0.32 -7.31
C ALA A 257 10.27 0.85 -8.01
N LEU A 258 9.01 1.12 -7.65
CA LEU A 258 8.24 2.23 -8.21
C LEU A 258 8.89 3.61 -7.97
N MET A 259 9.57 3.76 -6.83
CA MET A 259 10.23 5.02 -6.43
C MET A 259 11.71 5.06 -6.84
N ALA A 260 12.25 3.96 -7.36
CA ALA A 260 13.64 3.87 -7.74
C ALA A 260 13.90 4.42 -9.14
N VAL A 261 15.09 4.99 -9.34
CA VAL A 261 15.57 5.41 -10.66
C VAL A 261 16.40 4.27 -11.23
N PRO A 262 15.97 3.66 -12.36
CA PRO A 262 16.76 2.62 -12.99
C PRO A 262 18.04 3.20 -13.59
N PRO A 263 19.14 2.44 -13.68
CA PRO A 263 20.28 2.82 -14.46
C PRO A 263 19.91 2.88 -15.95
N ILE A 264 20.61 3.71 -16.71
CA ILE A 264 20.43 3.75 -18.16
C ILE A 264 21.11 2.50 -18.75
N PRO A 265 20.39 1.62 -19.45
CA PRO A 265 21.00 0.45 -20.09
C PRO A 265 21.85 0.83 -21.30
N PRO A 266 22.81 -0.01 -21.73
CA PRO A 266 23.49 0.18 -22.99
C PRO A 266 22.52 0.05 -24.17
N ASP A 267 22.83 0.70 -25.27
CA ASP A 267 22.15 0.41 -26.54
C ASP A 267 22.56 -0.95 -27.13
N ASP A 268 21.84 -1.39 -28.16
CA ASP A 268 22.07 -2.72 -28.77
C ASP A 268 23.50 -2.85 -29.35
N GLU A 269 24.08 -1.77 -29.91
CA GLU A 269 25.44 -1.81 -30.47
C GLU A 269 26.48 -1.92 -29.36
N GLN A 270 26.31 -1.21 -28.28
CA GLN A 270 27.15 -1.30 -27.10
C GLN A 270 27.06 -2.68 -26.45
N LEU A 271 25.84 -3.21 -26.30
CA LEU A 271 25.61 -4.51 -25.70
C LEU A 271 26.35 -5.64 -26.44
N LEU A 272 26.37 -5.60 -27.79
CA LEU A 272 27.04 -6.58 -28.62
C LEU A 272 28.58 -6.54 -28.50
N GLN A 273 29.14 -5.42 -28.05
CA GLN A 273 30.61 -5.25 -27.88
C GLN A 273 31.10 -5.67 -26.50
N LEU A 274 30.20 -5.92 -25.53
CA LEU A 274 30.57 -6.22 -24.16
C LEU A 274 30.85 -7.72 -23.96
N ASP A 275 31.98 -8.02 -23.34
CA ASP A 275 32.27 -9.38 -22.84
C ASP A 275 31.75 -9.51 -21.40
N LEU A 276 30.43 -9.69 -21.29
CA LEU A 276 29.73 -9.68 -20.00
C LEU A 276 30.27 -10.72 -19.00
N LEU A 277 30.82 -11.83 -19.48
CA LEU A 277 31.39 -12.87 -18.58
C LEU A 277 32.73 -12.44 -17.97
N LYS A 278 33.47 -11.52 -18.62
CA LYS A 278 34.72 -10.97 -18.09
C LYS A 278 34.51 -9.69 -17.27
N MET A 279 33.36 -9.07 -17.38
CA MET A 279 33.05 -7.83 -16.66
C MET A 279 32.73 -8.08 -15.19
N LYS A 280 33.01 -7.05 -14.37
CA LYS A 280 32.67 -7.03 -12.94
C LYS A 280 31.34 -6.28 -12.76
N LEU A 281 30.26 -6.94 -13.09
CA LEU A 281 28.93 -6.36 -12.99
C LEU A 281 28.48 -6.21 -11.54
N VAL A 282 27.66 -5.19 -11.30
CA VAL A 282 27.07 -4.87 -9.99
C VAL A 282 25.55 -4.90 -10.12
N ARG A 283 24.89 -5.50 -9.18
CA ARG A 283 23.43 -5.42 -9.07
C ARG A 283 22.98 -3.96 -8.90
N ALA A 284 22.04 -3.51 -9.72
CA ALA A 284 21.47 -2.17 -9.58
C ALA A 284 20.77 -1.99 -8.23
N SER A 285 20.87 -0.80 -7.65
CA SER A 285 20.19 -0.47 -6.38
C SER A 285 18.67 -0.45 -6.52
N SER A 286 18.16 -0.29 -7.75
CA SER A 286 16.74 -0.36 -8.10
C SER A 286 16.20 -1.79 -8.18
N LEU A 287 17.04 -2.80 -8.25
CA LEU A 287 16.64 -4.21 -8.29
C LEU A 287 16.44 -4.75 -6.89
N THR A 288 15.25 -5.24 -6.61
CA THR A 288 14.94 -6.02 -5.41
C THR A 288 14.83 -7.50 -5.76
N LEU A 289 15.59 -8.34 -5.06
CA LEU A 289 15.54 -9.80 -5.18
C LEU A 289 14.90 -10.38 -3.92
N LEU A 290 13.79 -11.11 -4.07
CA LEU A 290 13.07 -11.72 -2.94
C LEU A 290 12.72 -13.18 -3.20
N PRO A 291 12.86 -14.05 -2.17
CA PRO A 291 12.27 -15.38 -2.16
C PRO A 291 10.82 -15.31 -1.66
N PHE A 292 9.94 -16.11 -2.24
CA PHE A 292 8.55 -16.27 -1.86
C PHE A 292 8.24 -17.73 -1.50
N HIS A 293 7.14 -17.94 -0.78
CA HIS A 293 6.70 -19.29 -0.40
C HIS A 293 5.95 -19.99 -1.54
N TYR A 294 5.23 -19.21 -2.36
CA TYR A 294 4.49 -19.68 -3.53
C TYR A 294 5.09 -19.07 -4.79
N GLU A 295 4.66 -19.56 -5.97
CA GLU A 295 4.94 -18.84 -7.21
C GLU A 295 4.21 -17.48 -7.16
N ILE A 296 4.99 -16.40 -7.10
CA ILE A 296 4.42 -15.06 -6.86
C ILE A 296 3.54 -14.62 -8.02
N LEU A 297 3.88 -14.98 -9.26
CA LEU A 297 3.08 -14.63 -10.42
C LEU A 297 1.68 -15.26 -10.36
N ASP A 298 1.55 -16.50 -9.87
CA ASP A 298 0.24 -17.16 -9.69
C ASP A 298 -0.64 -16.40 -8.67
N ILE A 299 -0.03 -15.85 -7.60
CA ILE A 299 -0.75 -15.02 -6.63
C ILE A 299 -1.22 -13.72 -7.29
N LEU A 300 -0.36 -13.05 -8.06
CA LEU A 300 -0.69 -11.77 -8.70
C LEU A 300 -1.77 -11.93 -9.77
N GLU A 301 -1.73 -13.00 -10.56
CA GLU A 301 -2.74 -13.30 -11.57
C GLU A 301 -4.12 -13.59 -10.95
N SER A 302 -4.18 -14.04 -9.70
CA SER A 302 -5.45 -14.30 -9.00
C SER A 302 -6.20 -13.04 -8.61
N GLY A 303 -5.59 -11.86 -8.71
CA GLY A 303 -6.14 -10.58 -8.30
C GLY A 303 -6.09 -10.35 -6.78
N GLU A 304 -7.21 -9.90 -6.17
CA GLU A 304 -7.23 -9.73 -4.71
C GLU A 304 -7.01 -11.07 -4.00
N PRO A 305 -6.03 -11.16 -3.08
CA PRO A 305 -5.62 -12.44 -2.51
C PRO A 305 -6.72 -13.09 -1.66
N ASP A 306 -7.08 -14.31 -2.03
CA ASP A 306 -7.89 -15.22 -1.23
C ASP A 306 -6.95 -16.22 -0.53
N LEU A 307 -6.51 -15.89 0.69
CA LEU A 307 -5.52 -16.70 1.42
C LEU A 307 -5.94 -18.17 1.61
N PRO A 308 -7.21 -18.49 1.96
CA PRO A 308 -7.70 -19.87 2.00
C PRO A 308 -7.60 -20.59 0.66
N TRP A 309 -7.93 -19.91 -0.43
CA TRP A 309 -7.86 -20.49 -1.76
C TRP A 309 -6.39 -20.74 -2.17
N ILE A 310 -5.50 -19.77 -1.97
CA ILE A 310 -4.06 -19.88 -2.24
C ILE A 310 -3.49 -21.08 -1.47
N ALA A 311 -3.70 -21.13 -0.16
CA ALA A 311 -3.15 -22.21 0.68
C ALA A 311 -3.70 -23.61 0.34
N LYS A 312 -4.87 -23.70 -0.32
CA LYS A 312 -5.48 -24.96 -0.72
C LYS A 312 -5.08 -25.41 -2.13
N HIS A 313 -4.93 -24.47 -3.07
CA HIS A 313 -4.82 -24.79 -4.51
C HIS A 313 -3.43 -24.55 -5.07
N LEU A 314 -2.64 -23.62 -4.51
CA LEU A 314 -1.27 -23.42 -4.96
C LEU A 314 -0.30 -24.30 -4.18
N LYS A 315 0.75 -24.74 -4.87
CA LYS A 315 1.80 -25.53 -4.25
C LYS A 315 2.83 -24.61 -3.58
N GLN A 316 3.08 -24.82 -2.30
CA GLN A 316 4.12 -24.11 -1.55
C GLN A 316 5.51 -24.68 -1.93
N SER A 317 5.93 -24.47 -3.17
CA SER A 317 7.22 -24.93 -3.69
C SER A 317 8.34 -23.91 -3.57
N GLY A 318 7.99 -22.69 -3.20
CA GLY A 318 8.88 -21.53 -3.24
C GLY A 318 9.05 -20.98 -4.65
N SER A 319 9.33 -19.68 -4.75
CA SER A 319 9.81 -19.02 -5.96
C SER A 319 10.84 -17.95 -5.62
N TRP A 320 11.51 -17.42 -6.61
CA TRP A 320 12.46 -16.33 -6.49
C TRP A 320 12.13 -15.29 -7.54
N ALA A 321 12.00 -14.04 -7.13
CA ALA A 321 11.66 -12.99 -8.09
C ALA A 321 12.67 -11.84 -8.08
N ALA A 322 12.82 -11.26 -9.27
CA ALA A 322 13.44 -9.96 -9.51
C ALA A 322 12.32 -8.93 -9.71
N ILE A 323 12.32 -7.86 -8.93
CA ILE A 323 11.36 -6.76 -9.01
C ILE A 323 12.15 -5.49 -9.25
N TYR A 324 11.91 -4.82 -10.36
CA TYR A 324 12.73 -3.70 -10.83
C TYR A 324 11.94 -2.73 -11.71
N PRO A 325 12.32 -1.45 -11.77
CA PRO A 325 11.73 -0.50 -12.70
C PRO A 325 12.38 -0.63 -14.10
N ALA A 326 11.57 -0.78 -15.15
CA ALA A 326 12.00 -0.72 -16.53
C ALA A 326 10.88 -0.18 -17.41
N HIS A 327 11.22 0.50 -18.51
CA HIS A 327 10.26 1.01 -19.51
C HIS A 327 9.13 1.88 -18.94
N GLY A 328 9.36 2.54 -17.79
CA GLY A 328 8.35 3.36 -17.10
C GLY A 328 7.37 2.56 -16.24
N GLU A 329 7.63 1.27 -16.02
CA GLU A 329 6.81 0.36 -15.22
C GLU A 329 7.64 -0.39 -14.19
N VAL A 330 6.98 -1.04 -13.24
CA VAL A 330 7.64 -2.02 -12.36
C VAL A 330 7.44 -3.41 -12.96
N CYS A 331 8.55 -4.04 -13.31
CA CYS A 331 8.60 -5.39 -13.85
C CYS A 331 8.84 -6.41 -12.74
N THR A 332 8.29 -7.61 -12.92
CA THR A 332 8.48 -8.75 -12.01
C THR A 332 8.78 -10.00 -12.82
N GLU A 333 9.97 -10.56 -12.58
CA GLU A 333 10.42 -11.78 -13.23
C GLU A 333 10.55 -12.90 -12.21
N SER A 334 9.90 -14.04 -12.48
CA SER A 334 10.13 -15.26 -11.72
C SER A 334 11.41 -15.94 -12.23
N LEU A 335 12.34 -16.20 -11.31
CA LEU A 335 13.66 -16.73 -11.60
C LEU A 335 13.81 -18.15 -11.06
N ILE A 336 14.52 -18.99 -11.79
CA ILE A 336 15.05 -20.22 -11.19
C ILE A 336 16.15 -19.88 -10.18
N ARG A 337 16.28 -20.70 -9.14
CA ARG A 337 17.22 -20.44 -8.04
C ARG A 337 18.67 -20.16 -8.48
N PRO A 338 19.27 -20.84 -9.48
CA PRO A 338 20.61 -20.50 -9.96
C PRO A 338 20.73 -19.07 -10.50
N TYR A 339 19.72 -18.59 -11.26
CA TYR A 339 19.70 -17.25 -11.82
C TYR A 339 19.53 -16.17 -10.74
N TYR A 340 18.61 -16.40 -9.80
CA TYR A 340 18.48 -15.56 -8.61
C TYR A 340 19.82 -15.41 -7.88
N ARG A 341 20.52 -16.53 -7.62
CA ARG A 341 21.81 -16.52 -6.93
C ARG A 341 22.91 -15.87 -7.76
N LEU A 342 22.86 -15.97 -9.09
CA LEU A 342 23.80 -15.28 -9.96
C LEU A 342 23.63 -13.77 -9.83
N LEU A 343 22.41 -13.25 -9.98
CA LEU A 343 22.14 -11.81 -9.81
C LEU A 343 22.49 -11.32 -8.39
N GLU A 344 22.14 -12.09 -7.35
CA GLU A 344 22.49 -11.79 -5.95
C GLU A 344 24.01 -11.68 -5.73
N GLY A 345 24.78 -12.48 -6.43
CA GLY A 345 26.25 -12.55 -6.33
C GLY A 345 27.01 -11.48 -7.12
N LEU A 346 26.34 -10.64 -7.92
CA LEU A 346 26.98 -9.56 -8.68
C LEU A 346 27.27 -8.35 -7.79
N ASP A 347 28.46 -8.32 -7.20
CA ASP A 347 28.91 -7.28 -6.27
C ASP A 347 30.07 -6.43 -6.79
N GLY A 348 30.46 -6.58 -8.06
CA GLY A 348 31.54 -5.85 -8.72
C GLY A 348 32.95 -6.30 -8.34
N LYS A 349 33.12 -7.28 -7.44
CA LYS A 349 34.46 -7.70 -6.99
C LYS A 349 35.14 -8.67 -7.93
N GLN A 350 34.37 -9.53 -8.59
CA GLN A 350 34.89 -10.56 -9.50
C GLN A 350 34.12 -10.57 -10.81
N PRO A 351 34.73 -11.09 -11.91
CA PRO A 351 34.03 -11.24 -13.18
C PRO A 351 32.76 -12.08 -13.03
N SER A 352 31.69 -11.68 -13.71
CA SER A 352 30.37 -12.35 -13.65
C SER A 352 30.43 -13.82 -14.07
N GLY A 353 31.29 -14.18 -15.04
CA GLY A 353 31.53 -15.57 -15.42
C GLY A 353 32.15 -16.42 -14.30
N GLN A 354 32.96 -15.84 -13.40
CA GLN A 354 33.46 -16.55 -12.23
C GLN A 354 32.36 -16.78 -11.18
N VAL A 355 31.43 -15.82 -11.05
CA VAL A 355 30.25 -15.99 -10.18
C VAL A 355 29.38 -17.13 -10.74
N ALA A 356 29.09 -17.12 -12.03
CA ALA A 356 28.33 -18.17 -12.72
C ALA A 356 28.97 -19.55 -12.56
N ALA A 357 30.28 -19.66 -12.78
CA ALA A 357 31.02 -20.93 -12.65
C ALA A 357 30.94 -21.50 -11.22
N LYS A 358 31.08 -20.66 -10.17
CA LYS A 358 30.91 -21.08 -8.77
C LYS A 358 29.53 -21.63 -8.46
N LEU A 359 28.50 -21.07 -9.13
CA LEU A 359 27.11 -21.49 -8.97
C LEU A 359 26.73 -22.64 -9.94
N LYS A 360 27.66 -23.11 -10.76
CA LYS A 360 27.46 -24.13 -11.77
C LYS A 360 26.38 -23.76 -12.79
N VAL A 361 26.25 -22.48 -13.11
CA VAL A 361 25.43 -21.98 -14.20
C VAL A 361 26.24 -22.10 -15.49
N PRO A 362 25.73 -22.76 -16.54
CA PRO A 362 26.40 -22.84 -17.85
C PRO A 362 26.73 -21.44 -18.39
N ALA A 363 27.84 -21.31 -19.12
CA ALA A 363 28.29 -20.00 -19.58
C ALA A 363 27.30 -19.34 -20.54
N ASP A 364 26.67 -20.12 -21.41
CA ASP A 364 25.68 -19.61 -22.37
C ASP A 364 24.43 -19.13 -21.66
N ASP A 365 23.90 -19.88 -20.67
CA ASP A 365 22.74 -19.51 -19.87
C ASP A 365 23.04 -18.25 -19.02
N ALA A 366 24.27 -18.19 -18.47
CA ALA A 366 24.71 -17.00 -17.71
C ALA A 366 24.82 -15.77 -18.62
N LEU A 367 25.32 -15.94 -19.85
CA LEU A 367 25.44 -14.84 -20.81
C LEU A 367 24.05 -14.32 -21.20
N GLU A 368 23.11 -15.20 -21.52
CA GLU A 368 21.72 -14.84 -21.85
C GLU A 368 21.05 -14.06 -20.71
N LEU A 369 21.16 -14.57 -19.48
CA LEU A 369 20.63 -13.85 -18.30
C LEU A 369 21.29 -12.50 -18.11
N LEU A 370 22.61 -12.39 -18.27
CA LEU A 370 23.34 -11.13 -18.06
C LEU A 370 23.02 -10.10 -19.15
N GLN A 371 22.84 -10.53 -20.40
CA GLN A 371 22.38 -9.67 -21.49
C GLN A 371 21.00 -9.10 -21.19
N PHE A 372 20.06 -9.95 -20.82
CA PHE A 372 18.73 -9.54 -20.39
C PHE A 372 18.79 -8.59 -19.18
N ALA A 373 19.50 -8.96 -18.12
CA ALA A 373 19.59 -8.16 -16.90
C ALA A 373 20.23 -6.79 -17.13
N LEU A 374 21.18 -6.67 -18.08
CA LEU A 374 21.81 -5.41 -18.42
C LEU A 374 20.88 -4.53 -19.27
N ALA A 375 20.18 -5.14 -20.26
CA ALA A 375 19.22 -4.45 -21.12
C ALA A 375 18.03 -3.91 -20.31
N GLU A 376 17.61 -4.63 -19.28
CA GLU A 376 16.51 -4.22 -18.38
C GLU A 376 16.97 -3.31 -17.20
N GLY A 377 18.25 -2.96 -17.13
CA GLY A 377 18.75 -2.12 -16.06
C GLY A 377 18.80 -2.77 -14.68
N MET A 378 18.78 -4.10 -14.61
CA MET A 378 18.91 -4.85 -13.35
C MET A 378 20.35 -4.85 -12.82
N VAL A 379 21.34 -4.68 -13.70
CA VAL A 379 22.77 -4.68 -13.39
C VAL A 379 23.47 -3.51 -14.06
N THR A 380 24.61 -3.13 -13.49
CA THR A 380 25.47 -2.02 -13.96
C THR A 380 26.93 -2.44 -14.02
N GLY A 381 27.83 -1.53 -14.45
CA GLY A 381 29.27 -1.77 -14.48
C GLY A 381 29.82 -1.99 -15.88
N TRP A 382 29.09 -1.48 -16.87
CA TRP A 382 29.47 -1.46 -18.28
C TRP A 382 30.09 -0.11 -18.69
#